data_e37227e64bcc9d38bd1cc1ebf7653a14
#
_entry.id   e37227e64bcc9d38bd1cc1ebf7653a14
#
_cell.length_a   1.000
_cell.length_b   1.000
_cell.length_c   1.000
_cell.angle_alpha   90.00
_cell.angle_beta   90.00
_cell.angle_gamma   90.00
#
_symmetry.space_group_name_H-M   'P 1'
#
loop_
_entity.id
_entity.type
_entity.pdbx_description
1 polymer ?
#
loop_
_entity_poly.entity_id
_entity_poly.type
_entity_poly.pdbx_seq_one_letter_code
_entity_poly.pdbx_strand_id
1 'polypeptide(L)'
;PGLTSAPAIGVYVCDLVKKMMEDTDRQINPGDSGNLRSFEVADKQKSSGRLREKENFIETRKGIVHFAELSLEEQKELIQKDPAYGQVICRCETVTEGEILDAIRRPLGARTLVGVKRRVRAGMGRCQGGFCTPRIMEILSRECGIPLEEICKNNPDSRIIVGTNKDRL
;
A
#
# COMPACT_ATOMS: atom_id res chain seq x y z
N PRO A 1 -0.07 16.11 17.49
CA PRO A 1 -1.28 15.40 17.97
C PRO A 1 -1.58 14.10 17.21
N GLY A 2 -1.26 14.00 15.89
CA GLY A 2 -1.62 12.84 15.07
C GLY A 2 -1.01 11.51 15.50
N LEU A 3 0.26 11.49 15.85
CA LEU A 3 0.97 10.25 16.24
C LEU A 3 0.48 9.69 17.58
N THR A 4 0.18 10.56 18.54
CA THR A 4 -0.30 10.14 19.87
C THR A 4 -1.73 9.63 19.85
N SER A 5 -2.56 10.10 18.93
CA SER A 5 -3.94 9.66 18.79
C SER A 5 -4.13 8.48 17.81
N ALA A 6 -3.09 8.12 17.04
CA ALA A 6 -3.19 7.05 16.03
C ALA A 6 -3.67 5.70 16.60
N PRO A 7 -3.21 5.21 17.77
CA PRO A 7 -3.73 3.96 18.31
C PRO A 7 -5.22 4.02 18.65
N ALA A 8 -5.67 5.11 19.27
CA ALA A 8 -7.08 5.30 19.62
C ALA A 8 -7.97 5.42 18.38
N ILE A 9 -7.50 6.12 17.34
CA ILE A 9 -8.19 6.22 16.05
C ILE A 9 -8.25 4.83 15.40
N GLY A 10 -7.19 4.03 15.47
CA GLY A 10 -7.18 2.67 14.93
C GLY A 10 -8.24 1.78 15.58
N VAL A 11 -8.37 1.80 16.90
CA VAL A 11 -9.42 1.06 17.63
C VAL A 11 -10.80 1.55 17.19
N TYR A 12 -11.02 2.86 17.17
CA TYR A 12 -12.29 3.46 16.77
C TYR A 12 -12.70 3.05 15.33
N VAL A 13 -11.77 3.08 14.38
CA VAL A 13 -12.03 2.65 13.00
C VAL A 13 -12.36 1.16 12.94
N CYS A 14 -11.66 0.31 13.68
CA CYS A 14 -11.98 -1.12 13.76
C CYS A 14 -13.41 -1.36 14.27
N ASP A 15 -13.84 -0.63 15.30
CA ASP A 15 -15.19 -0.75 15.84
C ASP A 15 -16.27 -0.25 14.86
N LEU A 16 -15.99 0.82 14.12
CA LEU A 16 -16.87 1.28 13.05
C LEU A 16 -17.03 0.23 11.95
N VAL A 17 -15.93 -0.36 11.48
CA VAL A 17 -15.96 -1.41 10.45
C VAL A 17 -16.75 -2.62 10.94
N LYS A 18 -16.55 -3.07 12.18
CA LYS A 18 -17.33 -4.17 12.77
C LYS A 18 -18.82 -3.88 12.76
N LYS A 19 -19.25 -2.69 13.23
CA LYS A 19 -20.66 -2.27 13.22
C LYS A 19 -21.24 -2.25 11.82
N MET A 20 -20.52 -1.67 10.84
CA MET A 20 -20.98 -1.63 9.45
C MET A 20 -21.17 -3.05 8.87
N MET A 21 -20.31 -3.99 9.21
CA MET A 21 -20.44 -5.38 8.76
C MET A 21 -21.64 -6.08 9.41
N GLU A 22 -21.89 -5.86 10.70
CA GLU A 22 -23.04 -6.39 11.43
C GLU A 22 -24.36 -5.83 10.88
N ASP A 23 -24.42 -4.54 10.56
CA ASP A 23 -25.61 -3.89 9.98
C ASP A 23 -25.87 -4.39 8.56
N THR A 24 -24.83 -4.68 7.77
CA THR A 24 -24.96 -5.26 6.44
C THR A 24 -25.53 -6.69 6.52
N ASP A 25 -25.08 -7.49 7.49
CA ASP A 25 -25.61 -8.85 7.69
C ASP A 25 -27.08 -8.85 8.12
N ARG A 26 -27.51 -7.87 8.92
CA ARG A 26 -28.95 -7.67 9.29
C ARG A 26 -29.82 -7.31 8.08
N GLN A 27 -29.29 -6.53 7.12
CA GLN A 27 -30.02 -6.19 5.89
C GLN A 27 -30.16 -7.37 4.92
N ILE A 28 -29.19 -8.29 4.91
CA ILE A 28 -29.20 -9.47 4.02
C ILE A 28 -30.06 -10.59 4.58
N ASN A 29 -30.25 -10.67 5.92
CA ASN A 29 -31.05 -11.68 6.60
C ASN A 29 -32.14 -11.04 7.48
N PRO A 30 -33.23 -10.50 6.90
CA PRO A 30 -34.30 -9.82 7.67
C PRO A 30 -35.16 -10.73 8.53
N GLY A 31 -34.88 -12.04 8.59
CA GLY A 31 -35.71 -13.03 9.28
C GLY A 31 -35.28 -13.40 10.70
N ASP A 32 -34.14 -12.91 11.19
CA ASP A 32 -33.65 -13.26 12.54
C ASP A 32 -33.85 -12.13 13.55
N SER A 33 -35.15 -11.81 13.80
CA SER A 33 -35.57 -10.92 14.87
C SER A 33 -35.76 -11.72 16.18
N GLY A 34 -34.68 -12.24 16.72
CA GLY A 34 -34.62 -13.03 17.97
C GLY A 34 -33.97 -12.28 19.10
N ASN A 35 -34.82 -11.59 19.90
CA ASN A 35 -34.72 -11.39 21.35
C ASN A 35 -33.43 -10.83 21.96
N LEU A 36 -33.41 -9.51 22.12
CA LEU A 36 -32.50 -8.76 22.99
C LEU A 36 -32.77 -9.07 24.47
N ARG A 37 -32.34 -10.18 25.01
CA ARG A 37 -32.14 -10.38 26.46
C ARG A 37 -31.11 -11.46 26.75
N SER A 38 -30.19 -11.13 27.64
CA SER A 38 -29.09 -11.91 28.20
C SER A 38 -27.78 -11.82 27.44
N PHE A 39 -27.00 -10.82 27.83
CA PHE A 39 -25.57 -10.78 27.61
C PHE A 39 -24.91 -11.76 28.61
N GLU A 40 -25.01 -13.04 28.32
CA GLU A 40 -24.17 -14.04 28.99
C GLU A 40 -22.96 -14.30 28.10
N VAL A 41 -21.81 -14.07 28.70
CA VAL A 41 -20.48 -14.42 28.16
C VAL A 41 -20.42 -15.95 28.12
N ALA A 42 -20.96 -16.53 27.07
CA ALA A 42 -20.82 -17.95 26.78
C ALA A 42 -20.52 -18.14 25.28
N ASP A 43 -19.36 -18.68 25.08
CA ASP A 43 -18.91 -19.35 23.87
C ASP A 43 -18.52 -18.48 22.66
N LYS A 44 -17.20 -18.22 22.59
CA LYS A 44 -16.48 -17.57 21.47
C LYS A 44 -16.54 -18.31 20.12
N GLN A 45 -17.50 -19.20 19.90
CA GLN A 45 -17.50 -20.06 18.72
C GLN A 45 -18.64 -19.85 17.70
N LYS A 46 -19.53 -18.87 17.88
CA LYS A 46 -20.66 -18.65 16.96
C LYS A 46 -20.87 -17.21 16.50
N SER A 47 -19.85 -16.38 16.44
CA SER A 47 -19.96 -15.06 15.82
C SER A 47 -19.32 -15.07 14.44
N SER A 48 -20.18 -14.99 13.44
CA SER A 48 -19.95 -14.61 12.03
C SER A 48 -18.56 -14.91 11.46
N GLY A 49 -18.47 -15.87 10.55
CA GLY A 49 -17.24 -16.31 9.89
C GLY A 49 -16.50 -15.27 9.03
N ARG A 50 -16.78 -13.97 9.18
CA ARG A 50 -16.23 -12.91 8.35
C ARG A 50 -14.95 -12.25 8.87
N LEU A 51 -14.79 -12.14 10.19
CA LEU A 51 -13.60 -11.51 10.78
C LEU A 51 -12.88 -12.51 11.68
N ARG A 52 -12.03 -13.33 11.11
CA ARG A 52 -11.07 -14.16 11.82
C ARG A 52 -9.68 -13.64 11.57
N GLU A 53 -8.85 -13.66 12.61
CA GLU A 53 -7.42 -13.50 12.44
C GLU A 53 -6.91 -14.59 11.50
N LYS A 54 -6.10 -14.21 10.52
CA LYS A 54 -5.51 -15.18 9.58
C LYS A 54 -4.56 -16.09 10.35
N GLU A 55 -4.58 -17.40 10.05
CA GLU A 55 -3.69 -18.38 10.70
C GLU A 55 -2.20 -17.99 10.61
N ASN A 56 -1.82 -17.28 9.53
CA ASN A 56 -0.46 -16.77 9.28
C ASN A 56 -0.40 -15.26 9.46
N PHE A 57 -1.14 -14.68 10.41
CA PHE A 57 -1.05 -13.26 10.70
C PHE A 57 0.33 -12.91 11.25
N ILE A 58 1.00 -11.98 10.58
CA ILE A 58 2.30 -11.46 10.99
C ILE A 58 2.07 -10.10 11.67
N GLU A 59 2.20 -10.09 12.99
CA GLU A 59 1.99 -8.91 13.83
C GLU A 59 3.01 -7.80 13.53
N THR A 60 4.25 -8.19 13.23
CA THR A 60 5.35 -7.27 12.96
C THR A 60 5.86 -7.40 11.53
N ARG A 61 6.15 -6.28 10.89
CA ARG A 61 6.67 -6.23 9.53
C ARG A 61 7.97 -5.45 9.47
N LYS A 62 8.99 -5.99 8.79
CA LYS A 62 10.23 -5.26 8.50
C LYS A 62 9.93 -4.02 7.64
N GLY A 63 10.64 -2.92 7.90
CA GLY A 63 10.63 -1.72 7.07
C GLY A 63 11.12 -1.99 5.64
N ILE A 64 10.95 -1.03 4.73
CA ILE A 64 11.64 -1.04 3.44
C ILE A 64 13.12 -0.78 3.74
N VAL A 65 13.98 -1.55 3.10
CA VAL A 65 15.43 -1.35 3.20
C VAL A 65 15.78 -0.06 2.45
N HIS A 66 16.49 0.86 3.09
CA HIS A 66 17.03 2.07 2.47
C HIS A 66 18.44 1.79 1.97
N PHE A 67 18.57 1.51 0.66
CA PHE A 67 19.83 1.09 0.04
C PHE A 67 20.97 2.09 0.28
N ALA A 68 20.68 3.38 0.25
CA ALA A 68 21.68 4.43 0.47
C ALA A 68 22.26 4.47 1.89
N GLU A 69 21.60 3.87 2.88
CA GLU A 69 22.00 3.85 4.28
C GLU A 69 22.83 2.61 4.64
N LEU A 70 22.93 1.64 3.72
CA LEU A 70 23.67 0.40 3.92
C LEU A 70 25.17 0.59 3.69
N SER A 71 25.99 -0.22 4.37
CA SER A 71 27.42 -0.35 4.09
C SER A 71 27.65 -0.95 2.69
N LEU A 72 28.87 -0.77 2.15
CA LEU A 72 29.20 -1.30 0.82
C LEU A 72 29.09 -2.83 0.74
N GLU A 73 29.41 -3.53 1.83
CA GLU A 73 29.30 -4.98 1.93
C GLU A 73 27.83 -5.40 1.87
N GLU A 74 26.97 -4.78 2.67
CA GLU A 74 25.54 -5.05 2.71
C GLU A 74 24.86 -4.73 1.36
N GLN A 75 25.27 -3.64 0.69
CA GLN A 75 24.80 -3.30 -0.64
C GLN A 75 25.15 -4.40 -1.66
N LYS A 76 26.38 -4.90 -1.64
CA LYS A 76 26.81 -6.00 -2.52
C LYS A 76 26.02 -7.28 -2.27
N GLU A 77 25.85 -7.66 -1.01
CA GLU A 77 25.05 -8.83 -0.64
C GLU A 77 23.59 -8.68 -1.08
N LEU A 78 23.00 -7.50 -0.90
CA LEU A 78 21.63 -7.24 -1.30
C LEU A 78 21.45 -7.32 -2.81
N ILE A 79 22.39 -6.77 -3.60
CA ILE A 79 22.38 -6.85 -5.07
C ILE A 79 22.54 -8.31 -5.53
N GLN A 80 23.35 -9.11 -4.85
CA GLN A 80 23.50 -10.53 -5.18
C GLN A 80 22.21 -11.33 -4.92
N LYS A 81 21.44 -10.96 -3.88
CA LYS A 81 20.16 -11.58 -3.55
C LYS A 81 19.04 -11.14 -4.51
N ASP A 82 19.01 -9.87 -4.85
CA ASP A 82 18.03 -9.28 -5.76
C ASP A 82 18.69 -8.18 -6.61
N PRO A 83 18.94 -8.48 -7.91
CA PRO A 83 19.58 -7.54 -8.84
C PRO A 83 18.84 -6.21 -9.01
N ALA A 84 17.54 -6.14 -8.68
CA ALA A 84 16.76 -4.91 -8.74
C ALA A 84 17.32 -3.81 -7.83
N TYR A 85 18.00 -4.17 -6.74
CA TYR A 85 18.71 -3.22 -5.89
C TYR A 85 19.98 -2.63 -6.54
N GLY A 86 20.48 -3.23 -7.60
CA GLY A 86 21.58 -2.69 -8.40
C GLY A 86 21.17 -1.57 -9.38
N GLN A 87 19.88 -1.32 -9.58
CA GLN A 87 19.38 -0.30 -10.51
C GLN A 87 18.88 0.94 -9.77
N VAL A 88 19.64 2.04 -9.81
CA VAL A 88 19.22 3.33 -9.25
C VAL A 88 18.23 4.01 -10.18
N ILE A 89 17.00 4.18 -9.73
CA ILE A 89 15.89 4.85 -10.45
C ILE A 89 15.84 6.33 -10.11
N CYS A 90 15.89 6.69 -8.82
CA CYS A 90 15.92 8.08 -8.39
C CYS A 90 17.33 8.47 -7.95
N ARG A 91 18.07 9.19 -8.79
CA ARG A 91 19.46 9.61 -8.51
C ARG A 91 19.55 10.64 -7.40
N CYS A 92 18.56 11.52 -7.24
CA CYS A 92 18.58 12.59 -6.24
C CYS A 92 18.45 12.06 -4.81
N GLU A 93 17.73 10.96 -4.62
CA GLU A 93 17.49 10.31 -3.33
C GLU A 93 18.16 8.92 -3.26
N THR A 94 18.90 8.53 -4.28
CA THR A 94 19.57 7.22 -4.39
C THR A 94 18.63 6.04 -4.14
N VAL A 95 17.41 6.11 -4.69
CA VAL A 95 16.41 5.05 -4.54
C VAL A 95 16.53 4.06 -5.70
N THR A 96 16.59 2.79 -5.36
CA THR A 96 16.75 1.67 -6.29
C THR A 96 15.40 1.12 -6.78
N GLU A 97 15.43 0.33 -7.85
CA GLU A 97 14.25 -0.40 -8.32
C GLU A 97 13.74 -1.38 -7.26
N GLY A 98 14.65 -2.08 -6.55
CA GLY A 98 14.30 -3.01 -5.48
C GLY A 98 13.45 -2.37 -4.37
N GLU A 99 13.81 -1.16 -3.93
CA GLU A 99 13.02 -0.40 -2.94
C GLU A 99 11.62 -0.05 -3.48
N ILE A 100 11.53 0.33 -4.75
CA ILE A 100 10.24 0.65 -5.40
C ILE A 100 9.37 -0.61 -5.51
N LEU A 101 9.96 -1.73 -5.90
CA LEU A 101 9.29 -3.03 -5.96
C LEU A 101 8.76 -3.46 -4.60
N ASP A 102 9.57 -3.32 -3.54
CA ASP A 102 9.12 -3.60 -2.17
C ASP A 102 7.96 -2.68 -1.77
N ALA A 103 8.01 -1.40 -2.11
CA ALA A 103 6.92 -0.46 -1.85
C ALA A 103 5.61 -0.83 -2.56
N ILE A 104 5.67 -1.46 -3.75
CA ILE A 104 4.52 -1.88 -4.55
C ILE A 104 3.96 -3.22 -4.07
N ARG A 105 4.83 -4.19 -3.78
CA ARG A 105 4.46 -5.58 -3.49
C ARG A 105 3.96 -5.81 -2.06
N ARG A 106 4.19 -4.87 -1.16
CA ARG A 106 3.72 -4.94 0.24
C ARG A 106 2.20 -4.98 0.34
N PRO A 107 1.65 -5.55 1.43
CA PRO A 107 0.27 -5.33 1.81
C PRO A 107 -0.03 -3.82 1.84
N LEU A 108 -1.12 -3.39 1.21
CA LEU A 108 -1.43 -1.98 0.95
C LEU A 108 -0.32 -1.27 0.16
N GLY A 109 0.22 -1.96 -0.84
CA GLY A 109 1.30 -1.47 -1.69
C GLY A 109 0.94 -0.19 -2.45
N ALA A 110 1.98 0.50 -2.93
CA ALA A 110 1.81 1.69 -3.75
C ALA A 110 1.17 1.34 -5.10
N ARG A 111 0.19 2.13 -5.53
CA ARG A 111 -0.48 2.03 -6.84
C ARG A 111 -0.44 3.33 -7.63
N THR A 112 0.16 4.38 -7.06
CA THR A 112 0.28 5.71 -7.64
C THR A 112 1.68 6.26 -7.45
N LEU A 113 2.06 7.27 -8.21
CA LEU A 113 3.37 7.91 -8.08
C LEU A 113 3.60 8.50 -6.69
N VAL A 114 2.59 9.16 -6.12
CA VAL A 114 2.68 9.69 -4.75
C VAL A 114 2.70 8.57 -3.71
N GLY A 115 2.04 7.44 -4.00
CA GLY A 115 2.12 6.24 -3.17
C GLY A 115 3.55 5.71 -3.05
N VAL A 116 4.30 5.65 -4.16
CA VAL A 116 5.74 5.30 -4.19
C VAL A 116 6.55 6.37 -3.48
N LYS A 117 6.37 7.65 -3.85
CA LYS A 117 7.09 8.80 -3.28
C LYS A 117 7.04 8.82 -1.75
N ARG A 118 5.87 8.56 -1.15
CA ARG A 118 5.69 8.58 0.32
C ARG A 118 6.32 7.41 1.04
N ARG A 119 6.61 6.31 0.35
CA ARG A 119 7.20 5.10 0.95
C ARG A 119 8.71 5.05 0.85
N VAL A 120 9.25 5.48 -0.30
CA VAL A 120 10.69 5.36 -0.60
C VAL A 120 11.35 6.68 -1.00
N ARG A 121 10.65 7.81 -0.88
CA ARG A 121 11.14 9.16 -1.19
C ARG A 121 11.49 9.41 -2.68
N ALA A 122 11.28 8.44 -3.58
CA ALA A 122 11.51 8.64 -5.01
C ALA A 122 10.69 9.84 -5.52
N GLY A 123 11.34 10.81 -6.17
CA GLY A 123 10.72 12.05 -6.63
C GLY A 123 10.67 13.19 -5.59
N MET A 124 11.26 13.01 -4.39
CA MET A 124 11.36 14.08 -3.38
C MET A 124 12.60 14.96 -3.53
N GLY A 125 13.61 14.50 -4.27
CA GLY A 125 14.85 15.23 -4.47
C GLY A 125 14.69 16.48 -5.33
N ARG A 126 15.80 17.18 -5.58
CA ARG A 126 15.83 18.51 -6.25
C ARG A 126 15.10 18.58 -7.58
N CYS A 127 15.07 17.49 -8.38
CA CYS A 127 14.39 17.46 -9.67
C CYS A 127 12.86 17.24 -9.57
N GLN A 128 12.33 16.99 -8.36
CA GLN A 128 10.90 16.78 -8.08
C GLN A 128 10.23 15.76 -9.02
N GLY A 129 10.96 14.66 -9.30
CA GLY A 129 10.46 13.56 -10.14
C GLY A 129 10.70 13.73 -11.64
N GLY A 130 11.33 14.83 -12.09
CA GLY A 130 11.51 15.10 -13.52
C GLY A 130 12.20 13.99 -14.31
N PHE A 131 13.09 13.22 -13.68
CA PHE A 131 13.80 12.11 -14.32
C PHE A 131 13.29 10.72 -13.93
N CYS A 132 12.89 10.53 -12.67
CA CYS A 132 12.50 9.19 -12.20
C CYS A 132 11.03 8.87 -12.48
N THR A 133 10.15 9.85 -12.69
CA THR A 133 8.72 9.62 -12.90
C THR A 133 8.42 8.64 -14.05
N PRO A 134 8.98 8.79 -15.26
CA PRO A 134 8.71 7.85 -16.36
C PRO A 134 9.10 6.42 -16.00
N ARG A 135 10.26 6.24 -15.37
CA ARG A 135 10.73 4.91 -14.93
C ARG A 135 9.83 4.31 -13.85
N ILE A 136 9.38 5.11 -12.90
CA ILE A 136 8.44 4.66 -11.86
C ILE A 136 7.09 4.26 -12.49
N MET A 137 6.63 4.99 -13.52
CA MET A 137 5.43 4.64 -14.27
C MET A 137 5.57 3.29 -14.97
N GLU A 138 6.71 3.03 -15.64
CA GLU A 138 7.00 1.74 -16.27
C GLU A 138 6.97 0.59 -15.23
N ILE A 139 7.58 0.81 -14.06
CA ILE A 139 7.59 -0.18 -12.97
C ILE A 139 6.16 -0.41 -12.44
N LEU A 140 5.41 0.65 -12.17
CA LEU A 140 4.01 0.54 -11.74
C LEU A 140 3.14 -0.19 -12.76
N SER A 141 3.31 0.13 -14.06
CA SER A 141 2.60 -0.53 -15.15
C SER A 141 2.88 -2.03 -15.16
N ARG A 142 4.15 -2.39 -15.14
CA ARG A 142 4.61 -3.78 -15.15
C ARG A 142 4.13 -4.58 -13.94
N GLU A 143 4.27 -4.03 -12.73
CA GLU A 143 3.99 -4.73 -11.48
C GLU A 143 2.50 -4.78 -11.12
N CYS A 144 1.75 -3.77 -11.51
CA CYS A 144 0.33 -3.67 -11.17
C CYS A 144 -0.60 -4.07 -12.34
N GLY A 145 -0.07 -4.28 -13.55
CA GLY A 145 -0.86 -4.53 -14.75
C GLY A 145 -1.73 -3.33 -15.15
N ILE A 146 -1.33 -2.12 -14.79
CA ILE A 146 -2.07 -0.89 -15.10
C ILE A 146 -1.50 -0.30 -16.39
N PRO A 147 -2.32 0.03 -17.40
CA PRO A 147 -1.86 0.75 -18.59
C PRO A 147 -1.15 2.06 -18.21
N LEU A 148 -0.11 2.44 -18.96
CA LEU A 148 0.68 3.65 -18.67
C LEU A 148 -0.19 4.93 -18.61
N GLU A 149 -1.21 5.00 -19.46
CA GLU A 149 -2.15 6.11 -19.57
C GLU A 149 -3.08 6.23 -18.34
N GLU A 150 -3.26 5.12 -17.60
CA GLU A 150 -4.10 5.07 -16.41
C GLU A 150 -3.32 5.34 -15.13
N ILE A 151 -1.99 5.38 -15.20
CA ILE A 151 -1.17 5.69 -14.04
C ILE A 151 -1.36 7.15 -13.65
N CYS A 152 -1.80 7.34 -12.40
CA CYS A 152 -2.07 8.66 -11.86
C CYS A 152 -1.02 9.10 -10.83
N LYS A 153 -0.97 10.41 -10.64
CA LYS A 153 -0.10 11.00 -9.63
C LYS A 153 -0.58 10.62 -8.22
N ASN A 154 -1.86 10.77 -7.94
CA ASN A 154 -2.44 10.50 -6.63
C ASN A 154 -3.85 9.90 -6.72
N ASN A 155 -4.79 10.56 -7.37
CA ASN A 155 -6.18 10.16 -7.56
C ASN A 155 -6.45 9.87 -9.05
N PRO A 156 -7.57 9.23 -9.41
CA PRO A 156 -7.89 8.88 -10.79
C PRO A 156 -7.86 10.05 -11.78
N ASP A 157 -8.19 11.26 -11.31
CA ASP A 157 -8.25 12.46 -12.15
C ASP A 157 -6.86 13.09 -12.37
N SER A 158 -5.81 12.62 -11.69
CA SER A 158 -4.45 13.15 -11.77
C SER A 158 -3.55 12.33 -12.70
N ARG A 159 -4.04 12.00 -13.90
CA ARG A 159 -3.26 11.29 -14.93
C ARG A 159 -2.10 12.16 -15.42
N ILE A 160 -0.97 11.51 -15.72
CA ILE A 160 0.21 12.21 -16.29
C ILE A 160 0.13 12.21 -17.80
N ILE A 161 -0.30 11.10 -18.41
CA ILE A 161 -0.45 10.95 -19.85
C ILE A 161 -1.89 11.27 -20.21
N VAL A 162 -2.09 12.26 -21.07
CA VAL A 162 -3.42 12.72 -21.52
C VAL A 162 -3.75 12.31 -22.96
N GLY A 163 -2.83 11.64 -23.64
CA GLY A 163 -2.98 11.17 -25.01
C GLY A 163 -1.63 11.09 -25.73
N THR A 164 -1.63 10.61 -26.96
CA THR A 164 -0.45 10.55 -27.82
C THR A 164 -0.40 11.76 -28.77
N ASN A 165 0.81 12.14 -29.20
CA ASN A 165 0.96 13.26 -30.14
C ASN A 165 0.31 12.96 -31.51
N LYS A 166 0.10 11.69 -31.84
CA LYS A 166 -0.50 11.27 -33.11
C LYS A 166 -2.03 11.38 -33.14
N ASP A 167 -2.67 11.40 -31.97
CA ASP A 167 -4.14 11.48 -31.86
C ASP A 167 -4.68 12.91 -32.08
N ARG A 168 -3.78 13.89 -32.32
CA ARG A 168 -4.12 15.29 -32.54
C ARG A 168 -3.94 15.74 -34.00
N LEU A 169 -3.64 14.82 -34.92
CA LEU A 169 -3.60 15.03 -36.36
C LEU A 169 -4.82 14.40 -37.02
#